data_9f8e759c1887fa1a3c25073e314a6890
#
_entry.id   9f8e759c1887fa1a3c25073e314a6890
#
_cell.length_a   1.000
_cell.length_b   1.000
_cell.length_c   1.000
_cell.angle_alpha   90.00
_cell.angle_beta   90.00
_cell.angle_gamma   90.00
#
_symmetry.space_group_name_H-M   'P 1'
#
loop_
_entity.id
_entity.type
_entity.pdbx_description
1 polymer ?
#
loop_
_entity_poly.entity_id
_entity_poly.type
_entity_poly.pdbx_seq_one_letter_code
_entity_poly.pdbx_strand_id
1 'polypeptide(L)'
;MKRVILLVVAVVALACAAVNLQAQDAAKVDAKHYTVAFENDRVRVLKAHYGPGEKSTMHSHPNAVAVFLTDAKGRFTFPDGKSEDFNGKAGDVIWNKATVHLPENTGDQAFDVVVVELKGKRSAK
;
A
#
# COMPACT_ATOMS: atom_id res chain seq x y z
N MET A 1 26.99 -58.52 20.08
CA MET A 1 25.75 -57.72 20.05
C MET A 1 26.03 -56.39 19.34
N LYS A 2 25.51 -56.25 18.14
CA LYS A 2 25.67 -55.02 17.38
C LYS A 2 24.56 -54.04 17.80
N ARG A 3 24.93 -52.93 18.43
CA ARG A 3 23.99 -51.83 18.72
C ARG A 3 23.78 -51.02 17.45
N VAL A 4 22.58 -51.16 16.89
CA VAL A 4 22.14 -50.29 15.79
C VAL A 4 21.75 -48.95 16.40
N ILE A 5 22.57 -47.93 16.17
CA ILE A 5 22.24 -46.56 16.51
C ILE A 5 21.34 -46.05 15.38
N LEU A 6 20.05 -45.96 15.67
CA LEU A 6 19.11 -45.28 14.78
C LEU A 6 19.36 -43.77 14.89
N LEU A 7 20.03 -43.20 13.90
CA LEU A 7 20.09 -41.77 13.72
C LEU A 7 18.75 -41.31 13.17
N VAL A 8 17.89 -40.81 14.05
CA VAL A 8 16.69 -40.10 13.66
C VAL A 8 17.17 -38.70 13.18
N VAL A 9 17.34 -38.57 11.88
CA VAL A 9 17.51 -37.26 11.26
C VAL A 9 16.15 -36.59 11.30
N ALA A 10 15.94 -35.76 12.31
CA ALA A 10 14.82 -34.84 12.32
C ALA A 10 15.06 -33.79 11.21
N VAL A 11 14.47 -34.04 10.05
CA VAL A 11 14.34 -33.02 9.02
C VAL A 11 13.37 -31.99 9.57
N VAL A 12 13.91 -30.95 10.21
CA VAL A 12 13.15 -29.74 10.48
C VAL A 12 12.89 -29.11 9.11
N ALA A 13 11.76 -29.46 8.52
CA ALA A 13 11.24 -28.70 7.40
C ALA A 13 10.94 -27.30 7.92
N LEU A 14 11.89 -26.39 7.71
CA LEU A 14 11.65 -24.98 7.86
C LEU A 14 10.65 -24.64 6.75
N ALA A 15 9.36 -24.73 7.08
CA ALA A 15 8.33 -24.16 6.26
C ALA A 15 8.62 -22.66 6.26
N CYS A 16 9.35 -22.18 5.26
CA CYS A 16 9.28 -20.79 4.87
C CYS A 16 7.81 -20.56 4.53
N ALA A 17 7.04 -20.13 5.52
CA ALA A 17 5.79 -19.46 5.24
C ALA A 17 6.20 -18.32 4.32
N ALA A 18 6.02 -18.50 3.01
CA ALA A 18 6.02 -17.39 2.09
C ALA A 18 4.95 -16.48 2.64
N VAL A 19 5.37 -15.42 3.34
CA VAL A 19 4.49 -14.31 3.65
C VAL A 19 4.12 -13.81 2.26
N ASN A 20 2.97 -14.27 1.78
CA ASN A 20 2.35 -13.67 0.63
C ASN A 20 2.13 -12.21 1.02
N LEU A 21 3.12 -11.37 0.68
CA LEU A 21 2.94 -9.94 0.59
C LEU A 21 2.02 -9.69 -0.60
N GLN A 22 0.84 -10.32 -0.57
CA GLN A 22 -0.25 -9.88 -1.39
C GLN A 22 -0.51 -8.45 -0.97
N ALA A 23 -0.17 -7.59 -1.91
CA ALA A 23 -0.40 -6.19 -1.84
C ALA A 23 -1.81 -5.94 -1.31
N GLN A 24 -1.90 -5.50 -0.05
CA GLN A 24 -3.16 -5.33 0.63
C GLN A 24 -3.82 -4.04 0.19
N ASP A 25 -5.09 -4.14 -0.16
CA ASP A 25 -5.91 -3.03 -0.60
C ASP A 25 -6.02 -1.95 0.50
N ALA A 26 -5.66 -0.72 0.18
CA ALA A 26 -5.67 0.41 1.10
C ALA A 26 -7.01 0.59 1.81
N ALA A 27 -8.12 0.53 1.07
CA ALA A 27 -9.46 0.70 1.64
C ALA A 27 -9.88 -0.43 2.59
N LYS A 28 -9.25 -1.61 2.47
CA LYS A 28 -9.51 -2.75 3.36
C LYS A 28 -8.64 -2.71 4.61
N VAL A 29 -7.35 -2.41 4.47
CA VAL A 29 -6.41 -2.47 5.60
C VAL A 29 -6.28 -1.15 6.34
N ASP A 30 -6.70 -0.05 5.73
CA ASP A 30 -6.65 1.29 6.31
C ASP A 30 -7.93 2.09 6.01
N ALA A 31 -9.06 1.56 6.44
CA ALA A 31 -10.36 2.21 6.27
C ALA A 31 -10.46 3.55 7.02
N LYS A 32 -9.58 3.80 7.97
CA LYS A 32 -9.50 5.09 8.67
C LYS A 32 -9.12 6.23 7.72
N HIS A 33 -8.17 5.96 6.81
CA HIS A 33 -7.64 6.98 5.91
C HIS A 33 -8.22 6.91 4.49
N TYR A 34 -8.71 5.74 4.06
CA TYR A 34 -9.17 5.52 2.69
C TYR A 34 -10.63 5.11 2.63
N THR A 35 -11.41 5.87 1.88
CA THR A 35 -12.81 5.53 1.59
C THR A 35 -13.04 5.44 0.09
N VAL A 36 -13.83 4.45 -0.34
CA VAL A 36 -14.23 4.32 -1.74
C VAL A 36 -15.32 5.35 -2.03
N ALA A 37 -15.01 6.32 -2.87
CA ALA A 37 -15.95 7.36 -3.28
C ALA A 37 -16.79 6.93 -4.50
N PHE A 38 -16.17 6.15 -5.39
CA PHE A 38 -16.79 5.70 -6.64
C PHE A 38 -16.04 4.47 -7.16
N GLU A 39 -16.76 3.55 -7.77
CA GLU A 39 -16.16 2.39 -8.43
C GLU A 39 -17.02 1.91 -9.60
N ASN A 40 -16.36 1.56 -10.71
CA ASN A 40 -16.96 0.87 -11.84
C ASN A 40 -15.97 -0.19 -12.35
N ASP A 41 -16.21 -0.75 -13.52
CA ASP A 41 -15.33 -1.77 -14.10
C ASP A 41 -14.00 -1.22 -14.65
N ARG A 42 -13.81 0.10 -14.68
CA ARG A 42 -12.61 0.75 -15.22
C ARG A 42 -11.74 1.42 -14.18
N VAL A 43 -12.36 2.02 -13.17
CA VAL A 43 -11.67 2.78 -12.13
C VAL A 43 -12.28 2.54 -10.76
N ARG A 44 -11.44 2.70 -9.75
CA ARG A 44 -11.88 2.85 -8.37
C ARG A 44 -11.30 4.16 -7.83
N VAL A 45 -12.19 5.03 -7.37
CA VAL A 45 -11.81 6.34 -6.84
C VAL A 45 -11.83 6.29 -5.32
N LEU A 46 -10.69 6.54 -4.72
CA LEU A 46 -10.52 6.62 -3.27
C LEU A 46 -10.39 8.08 -2.84
N LYS A 47 -10.97 8.41 -1.70
CA LYS A 47 -10.61 9.62 -0.94
C LYS A 47 -9.66 9.21 0.16
N ALA A 48 -8.51 9.87 0.23
CA ALA A 48 -7.52 9.68 1.27
C ALA A 48 -7.47 10.94 2.14
N HIS A 49 -7.55 10.76 3.46
CA HIS A 49 -7.46 11.84 4.44
C HIS A 49 -6.48 11.47 5.54
N TYR A 50 -5.51 12.33 5.80
CA TYR A 50 -4.51 12.16 6.85
C TYR A 50 -4.46 13.41 7.72
N GLY A 51 -4.73 13.27 9.02
CA GLY A 51 -4.45 14.31 9.98
C GLY A 51 -2.96 14.48 10.24
N PRO A 52 -2.54 15.58 10.90
CA PRO A 52 -1.13 15.82 11.22
C PRO A 52 -0.52 14.65 11.99
N GLY A 53 0.66 14.17 11.56
CA GLY A 53 1.38 13.08 12.20
C GLY A 53 0.76 11.69 12.00
N GLU A 54 -0.37 11.57 11.31
CA GLU A 54 -1.00 10.27 11.08
C GLU A 54 -0.24 9.42 10.07
N LYS A 55 -0.21 8.14 10.34
CA LYS A 55 0.54 7.14 9.60
C LYS A 55 -0.39 6.01 9.19
N SER A 56 -0.24 5.56 7.96
CA SER A 56 -1.02 4.46 7.41
C SER A 56 -0.51 3.10 7.88
N THR A 57 -1.17 2.07 7.38
CA THR A 57 -0.68 0.69 7.34
C THR A 57 -0.10 0.44 5.94
N MET A 58 0.94 -0.39 5.85
CA MET A 58 1.52 -0.76 4.55
C MET A 58 0.42 -1.35 3.65
N HIS A 59 0.27 -0.78 2.47
CA HIS A 59 -0.77 -1.18 1.51
C HIS A 59 -0.32 -0.98 0.07
N SER A 60 -1.14 -1.42 -0.85
CA SER A 60 -0.86 -1.33 -2.29
C SER A 60 -1.90 -0.53 -3.04
N HIS A 61 -1.45 0.03 -4.14
CA HIS A 61 -2.29 0.58 -5.19
C HIS A 61 -1.85 0.04 -6.54
N PRO A 62 -2.80 -0.19 -7.48
CA PRO A 62 -2.45 -0.35 -8.88
C PRO A 62 -1.97 0.99 -9.44
N ASN A 63 -1.67 1.04 -10.74
CA ASN A 63 -1.45 2.33 -11.41
C ASN A 63 -2.60 3.29 -11.12
N ALA A 64 -2.28 4.51 -10.79
CA ALA A 64 -3.26 5.48 -10.33
C ALA A 64 -2.88 6.91 -10.71
N VAL A 65 -3.88 7.77 -10.75
CA VAL A 65 -3.72 9.22 -10.77
C VAL A 65 -4.09 9.76 -9.39
N ALA A 66 -3.18 10.48 -8.77
CA ALA A 66 -3.43 11.19 -7.51
C ALA A 66 -3.70 12.67 -7.77
N VAL A 67 -4.76 13.19 -7.17
CA VAL A 67 -5.12 14.60 -7.23
C VAL A 67 -5.12 15.18 -5.83
N PHE A 68 -4.25 16.13 -5.56
CA PHE A 68 -4.17 16.79 -4.27
C PHE A 68 -5.27 17.84 -4.15
N LEU A 69 -6.14 17.69 -3.17
CA LEU A 69 -7.19 18.67 -2.89
C LEU A 69 -6.69 19.79 -1.98
N THR A 70 -5.66 19.50 -1.19
CA THR A 70 -4.98 20.45 -0.30
C THR A 70 -3.48 20.36 -0.51
N ASP A 71 -2.73 21.31 0.04
CA ASP A 71 -1.29 21.11 0.22
C ASP A 71 -1.05 19.90 1.10
N ALA A 72 0.03 19.17 0.84
CA ALA A 72 0.38 17.96 1.57
C ALA A 72 1.89 17.86 1.75
N LYS A 73 2.30 17.47 2.94
CA LYS A 73 3.68 17.15 3.25
C LYS A 73 3.73 15.79 3.91
N GLY A 74 4.48 14.89 3.34
CA GLY A 74 4.49 13.52 3.85
C GLY A 74 5.71 12.72 3.48
N ARG A 75 5.65 11.46 3.84
CA ARG A 75 6.69 10.48 3.57
C ARG A 75 6.04 9.16 3.17
N PHE A 76 6.60 8.53 2.16
CA PHE A 76 6.34 7.13 1.84
C PHE A 76 7.45 6.26 2.38
N THR A 77 7.11 5.20 3.09
CA THR A 77 8.04 4.12 3.43
C THR A 77 7.69 2.90 2.58
N PHE A 78 8.70 2.24 2.02
CA PHE A 78 8.57 1.08 1.15
C PHE A 78 8.92 -0.21 1.88
N PRO A 79 8.54 -1.39 1.34
CA PRO A 79 8.79 -2.68 1.99
C PRO A 79 10.27 -2.99 2.28
N ASP A 80 11.19 -2.43 1.50
CA ASP A 80 12.65 -2.57 1.72
C ASP A 80 13.20 -1.66 2.83
N GLY A 81 12.34 -0.86 3.48
CA GLY A 81 12.71 0.08 4.54
C GLY A 81 13.18 1.44 4.04
N LYS A 82 13.33 1.63 2.74
CA LYS A 82 13.64 2.94 2.16
C LYS A 82 12.45 3.86 2.28
N SER A 83 12.70 5.16 2.33
CA SER A 83 11.66 6.17 2.40
C SER A 83 11.94 7.32 1.43
N GLU A 84 10.87 8.01 1.07
CA GLU A 84 10.88 9.15 0.15
C GLU A 84 9.90 10.21 0.66
N ASP A 85 10.38 11.44 0.80
CA ASP A 85 9.54 12.55 1.19
C ASP A 85 8.79 13.10 -0.03
N PHE A 86 7.57 13.56 0.18
CA PHE A 86 6.79 14.22 -0.85
C PHE A 86 6.20 15.54 -0.36
N ASN A 87 6.07 16.48 -1.28
CA ASN A 87 5.34 17.73 -1.10
C ASN A 87 4.36 17.89 -2.28
N GLY A 88 3.09 17.94 -1.96
CA GLY A 88 2.04 18.21 -2.93
C GLY A 88 1.46 19.60 -2.71
N LYS A 89 0.97 20.22 -3.78
CA LYS A 89 0.20 21.46 -3.77
C LYS A 89 -1.24 21.18 -4.15
N ALA A 90 -2.17 21.90 -3.55
CA ALA A 90 -3.58 21.84 -3.95
C ALA A 90 -3.71 22.00 -5.47
N GLY A 91 -4.39 21.05 -6.12
CA GLY A 91 -4.55 21.01 -7.57
C GLY A 91 -3.49 20.23 -8.34
N ASP A 92 -2.42 19.77 -7.68
CA ASP A 92 -1.43 18.88 -8.33
C ASP A 92 -2.07 17.58 -8.76
N VAL A 93 -1.70 17.14 -9.97
CA VAL A 93 -2.12 15.86 -10.56
C VAL A 93 -0.87 15.05 -10.87
N ILE A 94 -0.77 13.86 -10.26
CA ILE A 94 0.44 13.03 -10.33
C ILE A 94 0.08 11.63 -10.81
N TRP A 95 0.87 11.12 -11.75
CA TRP A 95 0.83 9.71 -12.11
C TRP A 95 1.65 8.88 -11.13
N ASN A 96 1.03 7.87 -10.54
CA ASN A 96 1.68 6.88 -9.69
C ASN A 96 1.64 5.50 -10.33
N LYS A 97 2.80 4.91 -10.54
CA LYS A 97 2.88 3.49 -10.89
C LYS A 97 2.38 2.64 -9.74
N ALA A 98 1.91 1.42 -10.04
CA ALA A 98 1.58 0.42 -9.04
C ALA A 98 2.69 0.33 -7.99
N THR A 99 2.31 0.38 -6.73
CA THR A 99 3.25 0.48 -5.61
C THR A 99 2.72 -0.21 -4.36
N VAL A 100 3.64 -0.60 -3.50
CA VAL A 100 3.37 -0.98 -2.10
C VAL A 100 4.08 0.04 -1.23
N HIS A 101 3.36 0.72 -0.36
CA HIS A 101 3.92 1.79 0.46
C HIS A 101 3.15 2.00 1.77
N LEU A 102 3.76 2.78 2.62
CA LEU A 102 3.19 3.25 3.88
C LEU A 102 3.32 4.77 3.91
N PRO A 103 2.22 5.51 3.61
CA PRO A 103 2.19 6.96 3.70
C PRO A 103 2.12 7.45 5.14
N GLU A 104 2.71 8.61 5.36
CA GLU A 104 2.67 9.34 6.64
C GLU A 104 2.54 10.83 6.36
N ASN A 105 1.69 11.51 7.13
CA ASN A 105 1.65 12.97 7.14
C ASN A 105 2.72 13.50 8.10
N THR A 106 3.79 14.06 7.56
CA THR A 106 4.91 14.63 8.35
C THR A 106 4.75 16.13 8.60
N GLY A 107 3.66 16.73 8.11
CA GLY A 107 3.34 18.13 8.31
C GLY A 107 2.49 18.38 9.55
N ASP A 108 2.13 19.63 9.74
CA ASP A 108 1.29 20.14 10.83
C ASP A 108 -0.16 20.42 10.39
N GLN A 109 -0.47 20.17 9.13
CA GLN A 109 -1.79 20.33 8.54
C GLN A 109 -2.32 19.00 8.02
N ALA A 110 -3.63 18.77 8.15
CA ALA A 110 -4.28 17.67 7.48
C ALA A 110 -4.21 17.83 5.97
N PHE A 111 -4.20 16.72 5.23
CA PHE A 111 -4.30 16.76 3.77
C PHE A 111 -5.33 15.76 3.25
N ASP A 112 -5.87 16.11 2.09
CA ASP A 112 -6.83 15.32 1.34
C ASP A 112 -6.34 15.09 -0.09
N VAL A 113 -6.43 13.83 -0.53
CA VAL A 113 -6.02 13.40 -1.87
C VAL A 113 -7.11 12.51 -2.46
N VAL A 114 -7.43 12.71 -3.73
CA VAL A 114 -8.23 11.77 -4.51
C VAL A 114 -7.29 10.87 -5.28
N VAL A 115 -7.45 9.56 -5.13
CA VAL A 115 -6.67 8.54 -5.84
C VAL A 115 -7.59 7.83 -6.82
N VAL A 116 -7.34 8.00 -8.11
CA VAL A 116 -8.06 7.31 -9.19
C VAL A 116 -7.26 6.08 -9.57
N GLU A 117 -7.62 4.94 -9.03
CA GLU A 117 -6.99 3.65 -9.32
C GLU A 117 -7.52 3.11 -10.64
N LEU A 118 -6.61 2.72 -11.54
CA LEU A 118 -6.98 2.14 -12.82
C LEU A 118 -7.13 0.62 -12.68
N LYS A 119 -8.26 0.10 -13.12
CA LYS A 119 -8.47 -1.34 -13.23
C LYS A 119 -7.86 -1.82 -14.54
N GLY A 120 -7.20 -2.99 -14.51
CA GLY A 120 -6.64 -3.60 -15.70
C GLY A 120 -7.68 -3.83 -16.80
N LYS A 121 -7.24 -3.90 -18.04
CA LYS A 121 -8.13 -4.26 -19.15
C LYS A 121 -8.75 -5.62 -18.87
N ARG A 122 -10.09 -5.73 -18.95
CA ARG A 122 -10.71 -7.04 -19.10
C ARG A 122 -10.15 -7.67 -20.35
N SER A 123 -9.56 -8.86 -20.22
CA SER A 123 -9.30 -9.67 -21.40
C SER A 123 -10.63 -9.86 -22.11
N ALA A 124 -10.68 -9.45 -23.38
CA ALA A 124 -11.82 -9.75 -24.23
C ALA A 124 -12.00 -11.27 -24.28
N LYS A 125 -13.20 -11.74 -23.90
CA LYS A 125 -13.56 -13.13 -24.08
C LYS A 125 -13.80 -13.40 -25.57
#